data_437428eeb22f08a40439ca349072fd8a
#
_entry.id   437428eeb22f08a40439ca349072fd8a
#
_cell.length_a   1.000
_cell.length_b   1.000
_cell.length_c   1.000
_cell.angle_alpha   90.00
_cell.angle_beta   90.00
_cell.angle_gamma   90.00
#
_symmetry.space_group_name_H-M   'P 1'
#
loop_
_entity.id
_entity.type
_entity.pdbx_description
1 polymer ?
#
loop_
_entity_poly.entity_id
_entity_poly.type
_entity_poly.pdbx_seq_one_letter_code
_entity_poly.pdbx_strand_id
1 'polypeptide(L)'
;MSDTRSTIHQAIEDALAEALPELENVDWDRALTGELGLESVQVMNLVMEIEDNLDISVPIDALADIQTLNQLTEKLIPLVEGRPA
;
A
#
# COMPACT_ATOMS: atom_id res chain seq x y z
N MET A 1 2.20 19.84 -11.73
CA MET A 1 3.20 18.81 -11.45
C MET A 1 2.53 17.68 -10.68
N SER A 2 2.65 16.47 -11.16
CA SER A 2 1.99 15.37 -10.45
C SER A 2 2.80 15.02 -9.21
N ASP A 3 2.08 14.73 -8.14
CA ASP A 3 2.68 14.33 -6.88
C ASP A 3 2.54 12.82 -6.76
N THR A 4 3.63 12.11 -7.00
CA THR A 4 3.63 10.65 -6.94
C THR A 4 3.17 10.15 -5.58
N ARG A 5 3.61 10.81 -4.51
CA ARG A 5 3.21 10.42 -3.16
C ARG A 5 1.70 10.55 -2.96
N SER A 6 1.11 11.64 -3.42
CA SER A 6 -0.35 11.84 -3.32
C SER A 6 -1.11 10.78 -4.11
N THR A 7 -0.62 10.47 -5.31
CA THR A 7 -1.23 9.42 -6.13
C THR A 7 -1.21 8.07 -5.42
N ILE A 8 -0.07 7.75 -4.82
CA ILE A 8 0.08 6.50 -4.08
C ILE A 8 -0.82 6.49 -2.84
N HIS A 9 -0.87 7.60 -2.10
CA HIS A 9 -1.73 7.70 -0.92
C HIS A 9 -3.19 7.48 -1.28
N GLN A 10 -3.63 8.09 -2.38
CA GLN A 10 -5.01 7.91 -2.83
C GLN A 10 -5.29 6.46 -3.21
N ALA A 11 -4.34 5.82 -3.91
CA ALA A 11 -4.49 4.42 -4.28
C ALA A 11 -4.56 3.52 -3.05
N ILE A 12 -3.77 3.81 -2.03
CA ILE A 12 -3.80 3.04 -0.79
C ILE A 12 -5.12 3.25 -0.05
N GLU A 13 -5.60 4.48 0.01
CA GLU A 13 -6.89 4.77 0.66
C GLU A 13 -8.03 4.06 -0.05
N ASP A 14 -8.04 4.09 -1.37
CA ASP A 14 -9.05 3.39 -2.15
C ASP A 14 -8.98 1.88 -1.93
N ALA A 15 -7.76 1.34 -1.87
CA ALA A 15 -7.57 -0.08 -1.62
C ALA A 15 -8.02 -0.47 -0.21
N LEU A 16 -7.76 0.36 0.77
CA LEU A 16 -8.23 0.11 2.14
C LEU A 16 -9.74 0.06 2.18
N ALA A 17 -10.41 0.97 1.49
CA ALA A 17 -11.87 1.00 1.47
C ALA A 17 -12.45 -0.25 0.79
N GLU A 18 -11.76 -0.78 -0.20
CA GLU A 18 -12.23 -1.98 -0.92
C GLU A 18 -11.90 -3.27 -0.19
N ALA A 19 -10.66 -3.40 0.28
CA ALA A 19 -10.19 -4.64 0.87
C ALA A 19 -10.49 -4.76 2.37
N LEU A 20 -10.47 -3.65 3.08
CA LEU A 20 -10.61 -3.62 4.53
C LEU A 20 -11.58 -2.51 4.97
N PRO A 21 -12.84 -2.59 4.54
CA PRO A 21 -13.80 -1.51 4.80
C PRO A 21 -14.09 -1.28 6.28
N GLU A 22 -13.80 -2.25 7.13
CA GLU A 22 -14.00 -2.11 8.57
C GLU A 22 -12.95 -1.25 9.25
N LEU A 23 -11.83 -0.98 8.57
CA LEU A 23 -10.78 -0.13 9.14
C LEU A 23 -11.11 1.33 8.89
N GLU A 24 -11.11 2.11 9.96
CA GLU A 24 -11.34 3.56 9.89
C GLU A 24 -10.22 4.27 10.62
N ASN A 25 -9.84 5.43 10.11
CA ASN A 25 -8.82 6.28 10.75
C ASN A 25 -7.52 5.53 11.00
N VAL A 26 -7.08 4.79 9.99
CA VAL A 26 -5.87 3.98 10.09
C VAL A 26 -4.65 4.87 10.32
N ASP A 27 -3.84 4.51 11.32
CA ASP A 27 -2.59 5.21 11.57
C ASP A 27 -1.52 4.61 10.67
N TRP A 28 -0.99 5.43 9.77
CA TRP A 28 -0.05 4.98 8.75
C TRP A 28 1.33 4.66 9.30
N ASP A 29 1.60 5.03 10.56
CA ASP A 29 2.87 4.72 11.21
C ASP A 29 2.81 3.46 12.06
N ARG A 30 1.63 2.84 12.19
CA ARG A 30 1.49 1.64 13.00
C ARG A 30 1.75 0.38 12.18
N ALA A 31 2.26 -0.63 12.85
CA ALA A 31 2.54 -1.91 12.21
C ALA A 31 1.26 -2.59 11.75
N LEU A 32 1.22 -3.00 10.49
CA LEU A 32 0.03 -3.59 9.89
C LEU A 32 -0.40 -4.89 10.59
N THR A 33 0.55 -5.80 10.81
CA THR A 33 0.23 -7.11 11.38
C THR A 33 0.26 -7.12 12.89
N GLY A 34 1.03 -6.23 13.50
CA GLY A 34 1.15 -6.19 14.96
C GLY A 34 0.11 -5.30 15.61
N GLU A 35 0.10 -4.03 15.22
CA GLU A 35 -0.72 -3.03 15.91
C GLU A 35 -2.12 -2.87 15.32
N LEU A 36 -2.24 -3.00 13.98
CA LEU A 36 -3.54 -2.92 13.34
C LEU A 36 -4.25 -4.27 13.30
N GLY A 37 -3.55 -5.35 13.64
CA GLY A 37 -4.15 -6.66 13.75
C GLY A 37 -4.48 -7.33 12.43
N LEU A 38 -3.86 -6.92 11.34
CA LEU A 38 -4.11 -7.52 10.04
C LEU A 38 -3.34 -8.83 9.89
N GLU A 39 -3.97 -9.79 9.23
CA GLU A 39 -3.30 -11.04 8.89
C GLU A 39 -2.54 -10.85 7.58
N SER A 40 -1.56 -11.73 7.34
CA SER A 40 -0.75 -11.65 6.12
C SER A 40 -1.59 -11.68 4.86
N VAL A 41 -2.65 -12.50 4.85
CA VAL A 41 -3.53 -12.59 3.68
C VAL A 41 -4.26 -11.27 3.45
N GLN A 42 -4.62 -10.56 4.52
CA GLN A 42 -5.27 -9.27 4.39
C GLN A 42 -4.32 -8.23 3.81
N VAL A 43 -3.07 -8.25 4.25
CA VAL A 43 -2.04 -7.35 3.73
C VAL A 43 -1.82 -7.64 2.24
N MET A 44 -1.75 -8.93 1.87
CA MET A 44 -1.58 -9.30 0.47
C MET A 44 -2.74 -8.83 -0.39
N ASN A 45 -3.97 -9.00 0.10
CA ASN A 45 -5.15 -8.52 -0.62
C ASN A 45 -5.12 -7.01 -0.81
N LEU A 46 -4.70 -6.30 0.24
CA LEU A 46 -4.56 -4.84 0.16
C LEU A 46 -3.55 -4.45 -0.92
N VAL A 47 -2.41 -5.13 -0.94
CA VAL A 47 -1.37 -4.85 -1.94
C VAL A 47 -1.87 -5.14 -3.34
N MET A 48 -2.63 -6.23 -3.53
CA MET A 48 -3.18 -6.56 -4.84
C MET A 48 -4.11 -5.46 -5.35
N GLU A 49 -4.94 -4.90 -4.47
CA GLU A 49 -5.81 -3.78 -4.84
C GLU A 49 -4.99 -2.56 -5.22
N ILE A 50 -3.92 -2.30 -4.48
CA ILE A 50 -3.02 -1.18 -4.77
C ILE A 50 -2.36 -1.38 -6.14
N GLU A 51 -1.92 -2.60 -6.42
CA GLU A 51 -1.32 -2.91 -7.73
C GLU A 51 -2.28 -2.61 -8.87
N ASP A 52 -3.54 -2.99 -8.70
CA ASP A 52 -4.56 -2.71 -9.71
C ASP A 52 -4.79 -1.21 -9.85
N ASN A 53 -4.86 -0.50 -8.74
CA ASN A 53 -5.14 0.94 -8.75
C ASN A 53 -4.01 1.74 -9.40
N LEU A 54 -2.77 1.29 -9.22
CA LEU A 54 -1.60 1.97 -9.76
C LEU A 54 -1.07 1.35 -11.04
N ASP A 55 -1.62 0.20 -11.43
CA ASP A 55 -1.17 -0.55 -12.62
C ASP A 55 0.33 -0.86 -12.54
N ILE A 56 0.75 -1.41 -11.40
CA ILE A 56 2.13 -1.80 -11.15
C ILE A 56 2.17 -3.21 -10.55
N SER A 57 3.36 -3.78 -10.50
CA SER A 57 3.58 -5.05 -9.81
C SER A 57 4.54 -4.81 -8.64
N VAL A 58 4.17 -5.32 -7.47
CA VAL A 58 4.99 -5.19 -6.27
C VAL A 58 5.63 -6.53 -5.97
N PRO A 59 6.98 -6.62 -5.99
CA PRO A 59 7.65 -7.88 -5.69
C PRO A 59 7.36 -8.35 -4.26
N ILE A 60 7.23 -9.65 -4.10
CA ILE A 60 6.99 -10.22 -2.76
C ILE A 60 8.15 -9.87 -1.82
N ASP A 61 9.37 -9.83 -2.35
CA ASP A 61 10.54 -9.46 -1.55
C ASP A 61 10.42 -8.06 -0.96
N ALA A 62 9.82 -7.14 -1.69
CA ALA A 62 9.61 -5.79 -1.19
C ALA A 62 8.61 -5.78 -0.04
N LEU A 63 7.62 -6.67 -0.08
CA LEU A 63 6.61 -6.75 0.97
C LEU A 63 7.18 -7.26 2.27
N ALA A 64 8.22 -8.08 2.23
CA ALA A 64 8.81 -8.64 3.43
C ALA A 64 9.40 -7.58 4.35
N ASP A 65 9.82 -6.45 3.78
CA ASP A 65 10.42 -5.35 4.54
C ASP A 65 9.41 -4.30 4.99
N ILE A 66 8.15 -4.44 4.59
CA ILE A 66 7.15 -3.43 4.88
C ILE A 66 6.41 -3.78 6.16
N GLN A 67 6.37 -2.84 7.10
CA GLN A 67 5.64 -3.00 8.35
C GLN A 67 4.50 -2.01 8.50
N THR A 68 4.62 -0.85 7.87
CA THR A 68 3.61 0.21 7.99
C THR A 68 3.18 0.70 6.61
N LEU A 69 2.06 1.41 6.56
CA LEU A 69 1.59 2.00 5.30
C LEU A 69 2.54 3.06 4.78
N ASN A 70 3.20 3.80 5.69
CA ASN A 70 4.20 4.78 5.27
C ASN A 70 5.40 4.10 4.61
N GLN A 71 5.83 2.97 5.14
CA GLN A 71 6.91 2.20 4.51
C GLN A 71 6.47 1.66 3.15
N LEU A 72 5.22 1.22 3.05
CA LEU A 72 4.68 0.78 1.77
C LEU A 72 4.71 1.92 0.75
N THR A 73 4.31 3.12 1.16
CA THR A 73 4.36 4.29 0.29
C THR A 73 5.77 4.51 -0.25
N GLU A 74 6.78 4.46 0.63
CA GLU A 74 8.16 4.67 0.23
C GLU A 74 8.64 3.60 -0.76
N LYS A 75 8.20 2.37 -0.59
CA LYS A 75 8.54 1.30 -1.53
C LYS A 75 7.85 1.47 -2.88
N LEU A 76 6.65 2.03 -2.89
CA LEU A 76 5.88 2.18 -4.12
C LEU A 76 6.37 3.34 -4.99
N ILE A 77 6.95 4.37 -4.38
CA ILE A 77 7.40 5.55 -5.12
C ILE A 77 8.31 5.18 -6.30
N PRO A 78 9.42 4.43 -6.09
CA PRO A 78 10.28 4.09 -7.21
C PRO A 78 9.61 3.17 -8.23
N LEU A 79 8.66 2.33 -7.80
CA LEU A 79 7.95 1.46 -8.73
C LEU A 79 7.04 2.26 -9.65
N VAL A 80 6.39 3.29 -9.12
CA VAL A 80 5.52 4.15 -9.93
C VAL A 80 6.35 5.05 -10.83
N GLU A 81 7.40 5.66 -10.30
CA GLU A 81 8.23 6.60 -11.05
C GLU A 81 9.13 5.91 -12.07
N GLY A 82 9.52 4.68 -11.80
CA GLY A 82 10.43 3.93 -12.66
C GLY A 82 9.76 3.21 -13.82
N ARG A 83 8.43 3.18 -13.86
CA ARG A 83 7.75 2.43 -14.92
C ARG A 83 7.80 3.20 -16.24
N PRO A 84 7.86 2.48 -17.36
CA PRO A 84 7.90 3.14 -18.67
C PRO A 84 6.65 3.97 -18.94
N ALA A 85 6.84 5.07 -19.64
CA ALA A 85 5.73 5.94 -20.01
C ALA A 85 4.82 5.24 -21.03
#